data_b16a8db7c7c4c901f65558260bb15381
#
_entry.id   b16a8db7c7c4c901f65558260bb15381
#
_cell.length_a   1.000
_cell.length_b   1.000
_cell.length_c   1.000
_cell.angle_alpha   90.00
_cell.angle_beta   90.00
_cell.angle_gamma   90.00
#
_symmetry.space_group_name_H-M   'P 1'
#
loop_
_entity.id
_entity.type
_entity.pdbx_description
1 polymer ?
#
loop_
_entity_poly.entity_id
_entity_poly.type
_entity_poly.pdbx_seq_one_letter_code
_entity_poly.pdbx_strand_id
1 'polypeptide(L)'
;MRHRVCATLIEEQQILMVELHTPSRTFWTLPGGGVESGETKEQAVIREVLEETHLHVTIERQLYEILIDQGIETCFLVQRTSGSSSAPRLGIDPELPFDQQELRTVRFRPLKDLQDDPQIARLLTLL
;
A
#
# COMPACT_ATOMS: atom_id res chain seq x y z
N MET A 1 19.72 -6.13 5.79
CA MET A 1 18.32 -6.15 6.26
C MET A 1 17.43 -5.42 5.27
N ARG A 2 16.35 -6.05 4.85
CA ARG A 2 15.46 -5.48 3.84
C ARG A 2 14.50 -4.49 4.49
N HIS A 3 14.27 -3.35 3.82
CA HIS A 3 13.30 -2.37 4.26
C HIS A 3 12.11 -2.35 3.31
N ARG A 4 10.92 -2.48 3.88
CA ARG A 4 9.65 -2.38 3.15
C ARG A 4 8.83 -1.24 3.73
N VAL A 5 8.00 -0.65 2.88
CA VAL A 5 7.07 0.40 3.26
C VAL A 5 5.66 0.03 2.83
N CYS A 6 4.66 0.55 3.53
CA CYS A 6 3.28 0.47 3.10
C CYS A 6 2.55 1.76 3.47
N ALA A 7 1.43 1.99 2.79
CA ALA A 7 0.64 3.21 2.94
C ALA A 7 -0.76 2.92 3.45
N THR A 8 -1.21 3.74 4.39
CA THR A 8 -2.59 3.77 4.85
C THR A 8 -3.25 5.04 4.32
N LEU A 9 -4.17 4.88 3.38
CA LEU A 9 -4.97 5.97 2.84
C LEU A 9 -6.44 5.68 3.12
N ILE A 10 -7.06 6.47 3.98
CA ILE A 10 -8.44 6.30 4.39
C ILE A 10 -9.25 7.50 3.94
N GLU A 11 -10.34 7.24 3.22
CA GLU A 11 -11.29 8.25 2.75
C GLU A 11 -12.70 7.71 2.94
N GLU A 12 -13.58 8.48 3.54
CA GLU A 12 -15.00 8.14 3.68
C GLU A 12 -15.24 6.74 4.26
N GLN A 13 -14.51 6.39 5.32
CA GLN A 13 -14.60 5.09 6.01
C GLN A 13 -14.15 3.92 5.13
N GLN A 14 -13.31 4.19 4.14
CA GLN A 14 -12.75 3.17 3.25
C GLN A 14 -11.23 3.29 3.22
N ILE A 15 -10.55 2.16 3.07
CA ILE A 15 -9.10 2.11 3.01
C ILE A 15 -8.63 1.57 1.66
N LEU A 16 -7.62 2.22 1.09
CA LEU A 16 -7.03 1.81 -0.18
C LEU A 16 -6.27 0.50 -0.03
N MET A 17 -6.61 -0.50 -0.83
CA MET A 17 -5.94 -1.79 -0.83
C MET A 17 -5.71 -2.30 -2.24
N VAL A 18 -4.75 -3.21 -2.36
CA VAL A 18 -4.45 -3.91 -3.59
C VAL A 18 -4.63 -5.41 -3.36
N GLU A 19 -5.10 -6.10 -4.39
CA GLU A 19 -5.23 -7.55 -4.37
C GLU A 19 -4.04 -8.16 -5.11
N LEU A 20 -3.34 -9.06 -4.42
CA LEU A 20 -2.18 -9.76 -4.96
C LEU A 20 -2.55 -11.21 -5.25
N HIS A 21 -2.16 -11.66 -6.43
CA HIS A 21 -2.27 -13.07 -6.84
C HIS A 21 -0.87 -13.64 -6.97
N THR A 22 -0.58 -14.62 -6.15
CA THR A 22 0.69 -15.38 -6.23
C THR A 22 0.37 -16.82 -6.56
N PRO A 23 1.36 -17.64 -6.96
CA PRO A 23 1.10 -19.06 -7.23
C PRO A 23 0.49 -19.82 -6.06
N SER A 24 0.72 -19.38 -4.82
CA SER A 24 0.25 -20.08 -3.63
C SER A 24 -1.04 -19.51 -3.05
N ARG A 25 -1.38 -18.23 -3.33
CA ARG A 25 -2.56 -17.63 -2.72
C ARG A 25 -2.95 -16.31 -3.36
N THR A 26 -4.17 -15.87 -3.05
CA THR A 26 -4.69 -14.54 -3.37
C THR A 26 -5.03 -13.84 -2.06
N PHE A 27 -4.62 -12.58 -1.91
CA PHE A 27 -4.88 -11.83 -0.68
C PHE A 27 -4.89 -10.32 -0.95
N TRP A 28 -5.56 -9.59 -0.06
CA TRP A 28 -5.56 -8.13 -0.06
C TRP A 28 -4.53 -7.60 0.91
N THR A 29 -3.86 -6.51 0.53
CA THR A 29 -2.86 -5.85 1.38
C THR A 29 -2.84 -4.36 1.09
N LEU A 30 -2.13 -3.60 1.95
CA LEU A 30 -1.91 -2.18 1.72
C LEU A 30 -0.91 -2.00 0.57
N PRO A 31 -1.05 -0.90 -0.21
CA PRO A 31 -0.04 -0.59 -1.23
C PRO A 31 1.34 -0.41 -0.59
N GLY A 32 2.36 -0.92 -1.23
CA GLY A 32 3.72 -0.79 -0.72
C GLY A 32 4.70 -1.68 -1.45
N GLY A 33 5.93 -1.71 -0.94
CA GLY A 33 6.99 -2.51 -1.53
C GLY A 33 8.33 -2.22 -0.88
N GLY A 34 9.41 -2.60 -1.58
CA GLY A 34 10.77 -2.43 -1.07
C GLY A 34 11.30 -1.02 -1.27
N VAL A 35 12.12 -0.57 -0.33
CA VAL A 35 12.88 0.68 -0.46
C VAL A 35 14.07 0.42 -1.39
N GLU A 36 14.25 1.26 -2.40
CA GLU A 36 15.35 1.13 -3.35
C GLU A 36 16.60 1.84 -2.82
N SER A 37 17.76 1.47 -3.37
CA SER A 37 19.04 2.06 -3.00
C SER A 37 19.03 3.58 -3.28
N GLY A 38 19.45 4.37 -2.28
CA GLY A 38 19.48 5.82 -2.40
C GLY A 38 18.15 6.52 -2.16
N GLU A 39 17.11 5.77 -1.83
CA GLU A 39 15.77 6.28 -1.61
C GLU A 39 15.47 6.32 -0.12
N THR A 40 14.78 7.37 0.35
CA THR A 40 14.26 7.37 1.74
C THR A 40 13.00 6.52 1.80
N LYS A 41 12.60 6.13 3.02
CA LYS A 41 11.34 5.41 3.22
C LYS A 41 10.15 6.24 2.75
N GLU A 42 10.16 7.54 3.00
CA GLU A 42 9.12 8.46 2.56
C GLU A 42 9.02 8.51 1.05
N GLN A 43 10.15 8.60 0.36
CA GLN A 43 10.18 8.57 -1.11
C GLN A 43 9.66 7.24 -1.64
N ALA A 44 10.04 6.14 -0.99
CA ALA A 44 9.63 4.80 -1.41
C ALA A 44 8.12 4.62 -1.33
N VAL A 45 7.48 5.04 -0.24
CA VAL A 45 6.04 4.83 -0.09
C VAL A 45 5.26 5.68 -1.10
N ILE A 46 5.69 6.91 -1.37
CA ILE A 46 5.04 7.76 -2.37
C ILE A 46 5.17 7.13 -3.76
N ARG A 47 6.35 6.63 -4.10
CA ARG A 47 6.60 5.96 -5.38
C ARG A 47 5.76 4.70 -5.52
N GLU A 48 5.73 3.85 -4.49
CA GLU A 48 4.98 2.59 -4.55
C GLU A 48 3.48 2.82 -4.71
N VAL A 49 2.91 3.81 -4.00
CA VAL A 49 1.49 4.14 -4.16
C VAL A 49 1.22 4.59 -5.59
N LEU A 50 2.07 5.45 -6.14
CA LEU A 50 1.90 5.92 -7.52
C LEU A 50 2.01 4.79 -8.53
N GLU A 51 3.01 3.92 -8.37
CA GLU A 51 3.20 2.79 -9.28
C GLU A 51 2.03 1.81 -9.25
N GLU A 52 1.52 1.51 -8.06
CA GLU A 52 0.51 0.48 -7.90
C GLU A 52 -0.92 0.98 -8.09
N THR A 53 -1.19 2.24 -7.80
CA THR A 53 -2.56 2.77 -7.77
C THR A 53 -2.80 4.00 -8.64
N HIS A 54 -1.76 4.60 -9.20
CA HIS A 54 -1.79 5.87 -9.95
C HIS A 54 -2.24 7.07 -9.12
N LEU A 55 -2.21 6.97 -7.79
CA LEU A 55 -2.55 8.09 -6.93
C LEU A 55 -1.29 8.82 -6.45
N HIS A 56 -1.35 10.14 -6.43
CA HIS A 56 -0.32 10.99 -5.85
C HIS A 56 -0.70 11.30 -4.41
N VAL A 57 0.21 11.01 -3.48
CA VAL A 57 -0.04 11.19 -2.05
C VAL A 57 1.08 11.97 -1.39
N THR A 58 0.76 12.55 -0.24
CA THR A 58 1.73 13.13 0.68
C THR A 58 1.63 12.39 2.02
N ILE A 59 2.71 12.44 2.79
CA ILE A 59 2.78 11.74 4.08
C ILE A 59 2.26 12.66 5.18
N GLU A 60 1.34 12.14 6.00
CA GLU A 60 0.94 12.83 7.22
C GLU A 60 1.87 12.47 8.38
N ARG A 61 2.10 11.17 8.61
CA ARG A 61 2.99 10.69 9.67
C ARG A 61 3.24 9.20 9.55
N GLN A 62 4.27 8.73 10.24
CA GLN A 62 4.52 7.30 10.38
C GLN A 62 3.55 6.72 11.41
N LEU A 63 2.96 5.56 11.09
CA LEU A 63 2.07 4.85 11.99
C LEU A 63 2.79 3.81 12.82
N TYR A 64 3.63 2.99 12.19
CA TYR A 64 4.39 1.97 12.90
C TYR A 64 5.63 1.56 12.11
N GLU A 65 6.56 0.93 12.84
CA GLU A 65 7.71 0.26 12.25
C GLU A 65 7.90 -1.04 13.01
N ILE A 66 7.88 -2.17 12.29
CA ILE A 66 7.94 -3.49 12.91
C ILE A 66 8.94 -4.38 12.19
N LEU A 67 9.46 -5.36 12.93
CA LEU A 67 10.27 -6.43 12.35
C LEU A 67 9.34 -7.42 11.64
N ILE A 68 9.75 -7.81 10.44
CA ILE A 68 9.12 -8.86 9.66
C ILE A 68 10.17 -9.91 9.33
N ASP A 69 9.76 -11.05 8.78
CA ASP A 69 10.68 -12.18 8.54
C ASP A 69 11.94 -11.79 7.78
N GLN A 70 11.83 -10.84 6.84
CA GLN A 70 12.93 -10.48 5.94
C GLN A 70 13.53 -9.11 6.23
N GLY A 71 13.11 -8.43 7.30
CA GLY A 71 13.63 -7.11 7.61
C GLY A 71 12.70 -6.24 8.43
N ILE A 72 12.51 -5.02 7.99
CA ILE A 72 11.71 -4.01 8.69
C ILE A 72 10.61 -3.49 7.76
N GLU A 73 9.39 -3.38 8.26
CA GLU A 73 8.29 -2.74 7.56
C GLU A 73 7.89 -1.46 8.28
N THR A 74 7.80 -0.36 7.53
CA THR A 74 7.35 0.94 8.03
C THR A 74 6.05 1.31 7.33
N CYS A 75 5.02 1.62 8.10
CA CYS A 75 3.73 2.03 7.58
C CYS A 75 3.52 3.53 7.80
N PHE A 76 3.04 4.21 6.77
CA PHE A 76 2.78 5.66 6.80
C PHE A 76 1.30 5.95 6.59
N LEU A 77 0.78 6.90 7.36
CA LEU A 77 -0.52 7.51 7.06
C LEU A 77 -0.30 8.55 5.97
N VAL A 78 -1.04 8.42 4.89
CA VAL A 78 -0.91 9.31 3.73
C VAL A 78 -2.26 9.91 3.35
N GLN A 79 -2.24 10.98 2.56
CA GLN A 79 -3.43 11.61 2.02
C GLN A 79 -3.17 11.98 0.57
N ARG A 80 -4.23 12.12 -0.21
CA ARG A 80 -4.09 12.57 -1.59
C ARG A 80 -3.52 13.97 -1.62
N THR A 81 -2.68 14.23 -2.63
CA THR A 81 -2.24 15.59 -2.88
C THR A 81 -3.42 16.43 -3.36
N SER A 82 -3.36 17.72 -3.06
CA SER A 82 -4.35 18.68 -3.52
C SER A 82 -4.47 18.62 -5.05
N GLY A 83 -5.70 18.47 -5.54
CA GLY A 83 -5.96 18.36 -6.98
C GLY A 83 -5.93 16.95 -7.55
N SER A 84 -5.53 15.95 -6.76
CA SER A 84 -5.57 14.55 -7.18
C SER A 84 -6.98 14.00 -6.94
N SER A 85 -7.80 13.98 -7.98
CA SER A 85 -9.20 13.57 -7.86
C SER A 85 -9.53 12.27 -8.60
N SER A 86 -8.52 11.63 -9.21
CA SER A 86 -8.74 10.42 -10.00
C SER A 86 -9.08 9.24 -9.11
N ALA A 87 -9.89 8.31 -9.64
CA ALA A 87 -10.07 7.01 -9.02
C ALA A 87 -8.76 6.21 -9.10
N PRO A 88 -8.47 5.34 -8.13
CA PRO A 88 -7.27 4.51 -8.22
C PRO A 88 -7.35 3.57 -9.43
N ARG A 89 -6.21 3.36 -10.09
CA ARG A 89 -6.09 2.48 -11.22
C ARG A 89 -4.91 1.54 -11.01
N LEU A 90 -5.09 0.29 -11.41
CA LEU A 90 -4.04 -0.71 -11.26
C LEU A 90 -2.81 -0.34 -12.08
N GLY A 91 -1.64 -0.41 -11.46
CA GLY A 91 -0.36 -0.27 -12.13
C GLY A 91 0.03 -1.59 -12.78
N ILE A 92 0.60 -1.52 -13.97
CA ILE A 92 1.03 -2.69 -14.73
C ILE A 92 2.55 -2.67 -14.81
N ASP A 93 3.18 -3.81 -14.48
CA ASP A 93 4.61 -3.99 -14.69
C ASP A 93 4.84 -4.26 -16.19
N PRO A 94 5.48 -3.33 -16.92
CA PRO A 94 5.66 -3.48 -18.35
C PRO A 94 6.58 -4.63 -18.75
N GLU A 95 7.34 -5.18 -17.81
CA GLU A 95 8.26 -6.28 -18.07
C GLU A 95 7.60 -7.65 -17.96
N LEU A 96 6.37 -7.73 -17.45
CA LEU A 96 5.65 -8.99 -17.28
C LEU A 96 4.45 -9.08 -18.19
N PRO A 97 4.18 -10.26 -18.78
CA PRO A 97 2.92 -10.50 -19.47
C PRO A 97 1.71 -10.31 -18.54
N PHE A 98 0.56 -9.97 -19.10
CA PHE A 98 -0.64 -9.69 -18.31
C PHE A 98 -0.99 -10.81 -17.33
N ASP A 99 -0.88 -12.08 -17.77
CA ASP A 99 -1.20 -13.24 -16.94
C ASP A 99 -0.18 -13.54 -15.84
N GLN A 100 0.97 -12.84 -15.83
CA GLN A 100 2.01 -12.97 -14.82
C GLN A 100 2.05 -11.76 -13.88
N GLN A 101 1.15 -10.78 -14.03
CA GLN A 101 1.06 -9.67 -13.11
C GLN A 101 0.59 -10.18 -11.74
N GLU A 102 1.30 -9.79 -10.68
CA GLU A 102 0.92 -10.15 -9.32
C GLU A 102 -0.24 -9.31 -8.80
N LEU A 103 -0.27 -8.02 -9.15
CA LEU A 103 -1.37 -7.13 -8.80
C LEU A 103 -2.56 -7.37 -9.73
N ARG A 104 -3.74 -7.60 -9.16
CA ARG A 104 -4.94 -7.87 -9.94
C ARG A 104 -6.03 -6.84 -9.78
N THR A 105 -6.11 -6.18 -8.63
CA THR A 105 -7.19 -5.23 -8.34
C THR A 105 -6.70 -4.17 -7.40
N VAL A 106 -7.17 -2.94 -7.58
CA VAL A 106 -6.98 -1.86 -6.62
C VAL A 106 -8.35 -1.25 -6.35
N ARG A 107 -8.67 -1.03 -5.06
CA ARG A 107 -9.91 -0.38 -4.68
C ARG A 107 -9.85 0.13 -3.25
N PHE A 108 -10.76 1.07 -2.94
CA PHE A 108 -11.07 1.41 -1.56
C PHE A 108 -12.04 0.37 -1.02
N ARG A 109 -11.70 -0.21 0.14
CA ARG A 109 -12.52 -1.23 0.78
C ARG A 109 -13.11 -0.71 2.08
N PRO A 110 -14.39 -0.99 2.37
CA PRO A 110 -15.02 -0.50 3.61
C PRO A 110 -14.32 -1.03 4.86
N LEU A 111 -13.99 -0.16 5.79
CA LEU A 111 -13.34 -0.56 7.04
C LEU A 111 -14.20 -1.54 7.85
N LYS A 112 -15.52 -1.43 7.77
CA LYS A 112 -16.43 -2.32 8.47
C LYS A 112 -16.27 -3.78 8.05
N ASP A 113 -15.79 -4.05 6.84
CA ASP A 113 -15.59 -5.39 6.31
C ASP A 113 -14.22 -5.97 6.67
N LEU A 114 -13.36 -5.19 7.33
CA LEU A 114 -11.96 -5.54 7.58
C LEU A 114 -11.64 -5.67 9.08
N GLN A 115 -12.63 -5.77 9.92
CA GLN A 115 -12.45 -5.81 11.38
C GLN A 115 -11.63 -7.01 11.85
N ASP A 116 -11.67 -8.10 11.08
CA ASP A 116 -10.93 -9.32 11.42
C ASP A 116 -9.53 -9.38 10.78
N ASP A 117 -9.16 -8.37 9.98
CA ASP A 117 -7.83 -8.30 9.39
C ASP A 117 -6.84 -7.78 10.44
N PRO A 118 -5.81 -8.58 10.82
CA PRO A 118 -4.89 -8.17 11.89
C PRO A 118 -4.11 -6.90 11.59
N GLN A 119 -3.72 -6.67 10.32
CA GLN A 119 -3.00 -5.46 9.94
C GLN A 119 -3.90 -4.24 10.07
N ILE A 120 -5.12 -4.33 9.56
CA ILE A 120 -6.08 -3.22 9.63
C ILE A 120 -6.45 -2.93 11.08
N ALA A 121 -6.71 -3.97 11.87
CA ALA A 121 -7.03 -3.80 13.29
C ALA A 121 -5.90 -3.06 14.03
N ARG A 122 -4.65 -3.42 13.74
CA ARG A 122 -3.49 -2.77 14.36
C ARG A 122 -3.42 -1.30 13.97
N LEU A 123 -3.49 -0.99 12.68
CA LEU A 123 -3.33 0.39 12.25
C LEU A 123 -4.46 1.29 12.74
N LEU A 124 -5.68 0.78 12.88
CA LEU A 124 -6.80 1.58 13.38
C LEU A 124 -6.60 2.05 14.82
N THR A 125 -5.83 1.33 15.62
CA THR A 125 -5.50 1.77 16.99
C THR A 125 -4.50 2.92 17.00
N LEU A 126 -3.84 3.20 15.87
CA LEU A 126 -2.77 4.20 15.77
C LEU A 126 -3.23 5.50 15.08
N LEU A 127 -4.47 5.55 14.65
CA LEU A 127 -5.02 6.72 13.97
C LEU A 127 -5.47 7.81 14.94
#